data_fff7809c673e27d6958a2973030bbb06
#
_entry.id   fff7809c673e27d6958a2973030bbb06
#
_cell.length_a   1.000
_cell.length_b   1.000
_cell.length_c   1.000
_cell.angle_alpha   90.00
_cell.angle_beta   90.00
_cell.angle_gamma   90.00
#
_symmetry.space_group_name_H-M   'P 1'
#
loop_
_entity.id
_entity.type
_entity.pdbx_description
1 polymer ?
#
loop_
_entity_poly.entity_id
_entity_poly.type
_entity_poly.pdbx_seq_one_letter_code
_entity_poly.pdbx_strand_id
1 'polypeptide(L)'
;MTPSRWDALLKGDQSALTAEEKVGFQTFVDSGCQMCHNGALLGGSSYQGIGQAKPFPRTTDTGRMNVTHADADKAVFKVPSLRNVEKTGPYFHDGGTAILEAAIKDMAEY
;
A
#
# COMPACT_ATOMS: atom_id res chain seq x y z
N MET A 1 10.82 3.98 -14.94
CA MET A 1 9.49 4.16 -14.33
C MET A 1 8.69 5.11 -15.21
N THR A 2 7.47 4.75 -15.61
CA THR A 2 6.64 5.59 -16.47
C THR A 2 6.10 6.79 -15.69
N PRO A 3 6.25 8.04 -16.18
CA PRO A 3 5.69 9.21 -15.53
C PRO A 3 4.16 9.12 -15.42
N SER A 4 3.62 9.65 -14.33
CA SER A 4 2.19 9.69 -14.05
C SER A 4 1.71 11.12 -13.76
N ARG A 5 0.40 11.31 -13.60
CA ARG A 5 -0.16 12.59 -13.14
C ARG A 5 0.37 12.99 -11.75
N TRP A 6 0.68 12.01 -10.91
CA TRP A 6 1.35 12.23 -9.63
C TRP A 6 2.72 12.90 -9.80
N ASP A 7 3.52 12.42 -10.75
CA ASP A 7 4.83 13.04 -11.03
C ASP A 7 4.69 14.47 -11.55
N ALA A 8 3.67 14.75 -12.35
CA ALA A 8 3.37 16.10 -12.81
C ALA A 8 3.02 17.04 -11.65
N LEU A 9 2.18 16.58 -10.70
CA LEU A 9 1.87 17.33 -9.49
C LEU A 9 3.14 17.65 -8.68
N LEU A 10 4.01 16.66 -8.47
CA LEU A 10 5.27 16.84 -7.73
C LEU A 10 6.22 17.84 -8.41
N LYS A 11 6.11 18.00 -9.72
CA LYS A 11 6.85 19.00 -10.51
C LYS A 11 6.18 20.38 -10.52
N GLY A 12 5.07 20.54 -9.82
CA GLY A 12 4.37 21.82 -9.65
C GLY A 12 3.10 22.00 -10.48
N ASP A 13 2.72 21.03 -11.31
CA ASP A 13 1.46 21.10 -12.06
C ASP A 13 0.25 20.84 -11.15
N GLN A 14 -0.32 21.92 -10.63
CA GLN A 14 -1.47 21.85 -9.74
C GLN A 14 -2.76 21.38 -10.43
N SER A 15 -2.79 21.35 -11.76
CA SER A 15 -3.92 20.85 -12.55
C SER A 15 -3.86 19.35 -12.83
N ALA A 16 -2.74 18.68 -12.51
CA ALA A 16 -2.51 17.27 -12.80
C ALA A 16 -3.49 16.33 -12.09
N LEU A 17 -4.02 16.73 -10.94
CA LEU A 17 -5.05 16.01 -10.19
C LEU A 17 -6.33 16.82 -10.11
N THR A 18 -7.48 16.14 -10.13
CA THR A 18 -8.79 16.76 -9.88
C THR A 18 -8.90 17.20 -8.42
N ALA A 19 -9.91 18.03 -8.11
CA ALA A 19 -10.21 18.44 -6.74
C ALA A 19 -10.51 17.21 -5.84
N GLU A 20 -11.26 16.25 -6.34
CA GLU A 20 -11.60 15.01 -5.62
C GLU A 20 -10.36 14.14 -5.36
N GLU A 21 -9.48 14.00 -6.33
CA GLU A 21 -8.21 13.26 -6.17
C GLU A 21 -7.29 13.93 -5.14
N LYS A 22 -7.27 15.25 -5.07
CA LYS A 22 -6.53 15.98 -4.02
C LYS A 22 -7.10 15.74 -2.63
N VAL A 23 -8.43 15.66 -2.49
CA VAL A 23 -9.10 15.29 -1.23
C VAL A 23 -8.72 13.84 -0.86
N GLY A 24 -8.72 12.92 -1.82
CA GLY A 24 -8.27 11.54 -1.62
C GLY A 24 -6.83 11.46 -1.14
N PHE A 25 -5.94 12.25 -1.72
CA PHE A 25 -4.55 12.33 -1.26
C PHE A 25 -4.44 12.89 0.17
N GLN A 26 -5.20 13.93 0.51
CA GLN A 26 -5.23 14.45 1.88
C GLN A 26 -5.73 13.38 2.86
N THR A 27 -6.76 12.62 2.50
CA THR A 27 -7.25 11.49 3.30
C THR A 27 -6.17 10.43 3.51
N PHE A 28 -5.41 10.10 2.46
CA PHE A 28 -4.27 9.18 2.54
C PHE A 28 -3.20 9.64 3.55
N VAL A 29 -2.92 10.94 3.57
CA VAL A 29 -1.99 11.56 4.53
C VAL A 29 -2.56 11.52 5.95
N ASP A 30 -3.79 11.98 6.14
CA ASP A 30 -4.44 12.12 7.45
C ASP A 30 -4.71 10.77 8.11
N SER A 31 -4.94 9.73 7.29
CA SER A 31 -5.09 8.34 7.76
C SER A 31 -3.76 7.65 8.10
N GLY A 32 -2.63 8.31 7.90
CA GLY A 32 -1.31 7.78 8.23
C GLY A 32 -0.72 6.80 7.22
N CYS A 33 -1.36 6.57 6.08
CA CYS A 33 -0.90 5.63 5.06
C CYS A 33 0.50 5.96 4.55
N GLN A 34 0.85 7.25 4.47
CA GLN A 34 2.16 7.73 4.06
C GLN A 34 3.30 7.31 5.00
N MET A 35 3.02 6.87 6.22
CA MET A 35 4.07 6.42 7.15
C MET A 35 4.82 5.20 6.59
N CYS A 36 4.11 4.33 5.89
CA CYS A 36 4.68 3.15 5.24
C CYS A 36 4.80 3.32 3.72
N HIS A 37 3.81 3.96 3.10
CA HIS A 37 3.78 4.22 1.66
C HIS A 37 4.37 5.59 1.33
N ASN A 38 5.68 5.70 1.39
CA ASN A 38 6.42 6.96 1.16
C ASN A 38 7.54 6.82 0.13
N GLY A 39 8.25 7.93 -0.11
CA GLY A 39 9.34 8.00 -1.07
C GLY A 39 8.87 7.98 -2.53
N ALA A 40 9.82 7.93 -3.46
CA ALA A 40 9.55 8.02 -4.90
C ALA A 40 8.65 6.91 -5.44
N LEU A 41 8.65 5.75 -4.79
CA LEU A 41 7.84 4.59 -5.16
C LEU A 41 6.51 4.51 -4.37
N LEU A 42 6.28 5.40 -3.41
CA LEU A 42 5.16 5.31 -2.48
C LEU A 42 5.11 3.92 -1.80
N GLY A 43 6.24 3.49 -1.29
CA GLY A 43 6.48 2.17 -0.69
C GLY A 43 7.74 1.51 -1.23
N GLY A 44 7.90 0.22 -0.97
CA GLY A 44 9.01 -0.60 -1.49
C GLY A 44 10.30 -0.54 -0.65
N SER A 45 10.36 0.28 0.39
CA SER A 45 11.58 0.54 1.17
C SER A 45 11.58 -0.09 2.57
N SER A 46 10.49 -0.66 3.01
CA SER A 46 10.36 -1.22 4.36
C SER A 46 9.55 -2.51 4.40
N TYR A 47 9.61 -3.20 5.53
CA TYR A 47 8.80 -4.35 5.86
C TYR A 47 7.88 -4.01 7.02
N GLN A 48 6.62 -4.42 6.95
CA GLN A 48 5.61 -4.18 7.98
C GLN A 48 4.74 -5.41 8.19
N GLY A 49 4.27 -5.61 9.42
CA GLY A 49 3.29 -6.63 9.74
C GLY A 49 1.90 -6.21 9.32
N ILE A 50 1.12 -7.12 8.74
CA ILE A 50 -0.32 -6.94 8.56
C ILE A 50 -1.07 -7.48 9.78
N GLY A 51 -2.24 -6.94 10.06
CA GLY A 51 -3.03 -7.37 11.22
C GLY A 51 -2.63 -6.70 12.52
N GLN A 52 -2.08 -5.49 12.46
CA GLN A 52 -1.65 -4.74 13.64
C GLN A 52 -2.83 -4.18 14.45
N ALA A 53 -3.86 -3.70 13.76
CA ALA A 53 -5.06 -3.17 14.39
C ALA A 53 -6.06 -4.26 14.76
N LYS A 54 -6.20 -5.26 13.89
CA LYS A 54 -7.12 -6.38 14.03
C LYS A 54 -6.53 -7.59 13.31
N PRO A 55 -6.68 -8.83 13.83
CA PRO A 55 -6.14 -10.01 13.18
C PRO A 55 -6.57 -10.13 11.73
N PHE A 56 -5.60 -10.25 10.82
CA PHE A 56 -5.88 -10.41 9.40
C PHE A 56 -6.45 -11.82 9.12
N PRO A 57 -7.57 -11.95 8.39
CA PRO A 57 -8.27 -13.22 8.27
C PRO A 57 -7.53 -14.26 7.42
N ARG A 58 -6.65 -13.85 6.51
CA ARG A 58 -5.86 -14.76 5.66
C ARG A 58 -4.50 -15.00 6.29
N THR A 59 -4.31 -16.17 6.88
CA THR A 59 -3.12 -16.52 7.69
C THR A 59 -2.25 -17.60 7.10
N THR A 60 -2.61 -18.14 5.94
CA THR A 60 -1.82 -19.20 5.26
C THR A 60 -0.50 -18.69 4.71
N ASP A 61 -0.45 -17.43 4.28
CA ASP A 61 0.77 -16.77 3.87
C ASP A 61 1.43 -16.12 5.09
N THR A 62 2.53 -16.69 5.54
CA THR A 62 3.28 -16.21 6.71
C THR A 62 4.34 -15.16 6.37
N GLY A 63 4.42 -14.76 5.11
CA GLY A 63 5.27 -13.65 4.66
C GLY A 63 6.77 -13.94 4.86
N ARG A 64 7.48 -12.96 5.41
CA ARG A 64 8.93 -13.03 5.63
C ARG A 64 9.37 -14.23 6.46
N MET A 65 8.53 -14.72 7.38
CA MET A 65 8.80 -15.91 8.17
C MET A 65 9.09 -17.15 7.31
N ASN A 66 8.52 -17.24 6.10
CA ASN A 66 8.82 -18.34 5.17
C ASN A 66 10.32 -18.42 4.78
N VAL A 67 11.04 -17.30 4.89
CA VAL A 67 12.46 -17.21 4.56
C VAL A 67 13.32 -17.23 5.83
N THR A 68 12.95 -16.44 6.83
CA THR A 68 13.76 -16.26 8.04
C THR A 68 13.54 -17.33 9.10
N HIS A 69 12.38 -18.01 9.07
CA HIS A 69 11.94 -18.96 10.10
C HIS A 69 11.85 -18.36 11.51
N ALA A 70 11.80 -17.04 11.63
CA ALA A 70 11.68 -16.32 12.88
C ALA A 70 10.21 -15.96 13.16
N ASP A 71 9.70 -16.24 14.35
CA ASP A 71 8.32 -15.97 14.74
C ASP A 71 7.99 -14.47 14.67
N ALA A 72 8.98 -13.61 14.94
CA ALA A 72 8.81 -12.15 14.82
C ALA A 72 8.52 -11.67 13.39
N ASP A 73 8.84 -12.47 12.38
CA ASP A 73 8.60 -12.18 10.96
C ASP A 73 7.29 -12.75 10.42
N LYS A 74 6.47 -13.36 11.28
CA LYS A 74 5.15 -13.86 10.89
C LYS A 74 4.23 -12.73 10.46
N ALA A 75 3.61 -12.92 9.29
CA ALA A 75 2.75 -11.92 8.65
C ALA A 75 3.45 -10.57 8.36
N VAL A 76 4.77 -10.57 8.26
CA VAL A 76 5.57 -9.41 7.83
C VAL A 76 5.81 -9.50 6.34
N PHE A 77 5.49 -8.41 5.63
CA PHE A 77 5.63 -8.30 4.17
C PHE A 77 6.37 -7.02 3.80
N LYS A 78 7.01 -7.03 2.64
CA LYS A 78 7.52 -5.78 2.06
C LYS A 78 6.34 -4.86 1.74
N VAL A 79 6.39 -3.62 2.20
CA VAL A 79 5.41 -2.59 1.82
C VAL A 79 5.46 -2.40 0.31
N PRO A 80 4.38 -2.67 -0.43
CA PRO A 80 4.42 -2.58 -1.89
C PRO A 80 4.46 -1.12 -2.36
N SER A 81 5.02 -0.91 -3.54
CA SER A 81 4.88 0.36 -4.23
C SER A 81 3.41 0.60 -4.60
N LEU A 82 2.93 1.81 -4.41
CA LEU A 82 1.60 2.22 -4.88
C LEU A 82 1.63 2.83 -6.29
N ARG A 83 2.81 2.87 -6.93
CA ARG A 83 2.93 3.32 -8.31
C ARG A 83 2.14 2.39 -9.23
N ASN A 84 1.24 2.97 -10.04
CA ASN A 84 0.39 2.22 -10.97
C ASN A 84 -0.52 1.16 -10.32
N VAL A 85 -0.84 1.33 -9.05
CA VAL A 85 -1.56 0.32 -8.25
C VAL A 85 -2.95 -0.02 -8.83
N GLU A 86 -3.60 0.90 -9.51
CA GLU A 86 -4.89 0.66 -10.20
C GLU A 86 -4.81 -0.49 -11.21
N LYS A 87 -3.64 -0.72 -11.82
CA LYS A 87 -3.43 -1.71 -12.89
C LYS A 87 -2.75 -2.99 -12.43
N THR A 88 -2.39 -3.11 -11.17
CA THR A 88 -1.55 -4.21 -10.67
C THR A 88 -2.29 -5.23 -9.80
N GLY A 89 -3.63 -5.28 -9.88
CA GLY A 89 -4.40 -6.35 -9.23
C GLY A 89 -4.02 -7.76 -9.71
N PRO A 90 -4.32 -8.82 -8.94
CA PRO A 90 -4.94 -8.80 -7.61
C PRO A 90 -3.98 -8.30 -6.52
N TYR A 91 -4.54 -7.94 -5.36
CA TYR A 91 -3.83 -7.24 -4.29
C TYR A 91 -3.47 -8.15 -3.11
N PHE A 92 -2.58 -7.66 -2.26
CA PHE A 92 -1.85 -8.36 -1.20
C PHE A 92 -0.86 -9.40 -1.75
N HIS A 93 -0.01 -9.89 -0.88
CA HIS A 93 1.06 -10.84 -1.25
C HIS A 93 0.51 -12.16 -1.77
N ASP A 94 -0.63 -12.59 -1.25
CA ASP A 94 -1.35 -13.80 -1.66
C ASP A 94 -2.28 -13.61 -2.87
N GLY A 95 -2.45 -12.38 -3.36
CA GLY A 95 -3.40 -12.06 -4.42
C GLY A 95 -4.88 -12.26 -4.01
N GLY A 96 -5.17 -12.29 -2.73
CA GLY A 96 -6.47 -12.67 -2.20
C GLY A 96 -7.57 -11.61 -2.33
N THR A 97 -7.25 -10.40 -2.80
CA THR A 97 -8.21 -9.31 -2.97
C THR A 97 -8.18 -8.80 -4.41
N ALA A 98 -9.29 -8.93 -5.12
CA ALA A 98 -9.34 -8.71 -6.56
C ALA A 98 -9.41 -7.24 -6.98
N ILE A 99 -10.06 -6.39 -6.17
CA ILE A 99 -10.34 -4.98 -6.51
C ILE A 99 -9.69 -4.02 -5.53
N LEU A 100 -9.27 -2.85 -6.03
CA LEU A 100 -8.50 -1.87 -5.26
C LEU A 100 -9.27 -1.30 -4.07
N GLU A 101 -10.55 -1.01 -4.22
CA GLU A 101 -11.40 -0.47 -3.15
C GLU A 101 -11.49 -1.44 -1.96
N ALA A 102 -11.57 -2.73 -2.22
CA ALA A 102 -11.57 -3.75 -1.17
C ALA A 102 -10.19 -3.82 -0.49
N ALA A 103 -9.10 -3.72 -1.26
CA ALA A 103 -7.76 -3.70 -0.70
C ALA A 103 -7.52 -2.49 0.21
N ILE A 104 -8.03 -1.31 -0.16
CA ILE A 104 -7.97 -0.10 0.67
C ILE A 104 -8.75 -0.29 1.97
N LYS A 105 -9.94 -0.88 1.92
CA LYS A 105 -10.74 -1.20 3.11
C LYS A 105 -10.01 -2.17 4.03
N ASP A 106 -9.46 -3.25 3.47
CA ASP A 106 -8.68 -4.24 4.23
C ASP A 106 -7.48 -3.57 4.93
N MET A 107 -6.73 -2.69 4.22
CA MET A 107 -5.61 -1.95 4.81
C MET A 107 -6.03 -0.98 5.92
N ALA A 108 -7.24 -0.44 5.86
CA ALA A 108 -7.77 0.45 6.90
C ALA A 108 -8.32 -0.31 8.10
N GLU A 109 -8.72 -1.57 7.92
CA GLU A 109 -9.33 -2.40 8.96
C GLU A 109 -8.29 -3.21 9.76
N TYR A 110 -7.26 -3.73 9.10
CA TYR A 110 -6.28 -4.68 9.65
C TYR A 110 -4.90 -4.07 9.84
#